data_a60e3d01eacb8fe09f444df0d0ac2e88
#
_entry.id   a60e3d01eacb8fe09f444df0d0ac2e88
#
_cell.length_a   1.000
_cell.length_b   1.000
_cell.length_c   1.000
_cell.angle_alpha   90.00
_cell.angle_beta   90.00
_cell.angle_gamma   90.00
#
_symmetry.space_group_name_H-M   'P 1'
#
loop_
_entity.id
_entity.type
_entity.pdbx_description
1 polymer ?
#
loop_
_entity_poly.entity_id
_entity_poly.type
_entity_poly.pdbx_seq_one_letter_code
_entity_poly.pdbx_strand_id
1 'polypeptide(L)'
;MPHPPRPRKDPSAPPYTAPVRQVAPGSPAAVAGVGAGWELVRINGRYVPDILAYRHELERGESTLEARDPASGTVVAFTVAWEDPGLEFEDVIFDGLRLCANQCEFCYVHQMPKGFRKSLYVMDDDFRTSFLYGSFVTLTNLTDDDVRRILEEHLSPLYVSVHTADEALRRDMMRWFRLKVRDPRATSVRGMIERLEPIDLFTQVVALPGRNDGEALDLTLDYLASRPNVQAVAVVPVGLTDHRRNLPTLNGFTADAAEAVVARVERFQRRMLAERGGRFAFLADEFYLVAGRPLPPAVAYEGFAMLENGVGMVRDFLEGPSPVLPAALPRPLRVICATGTLFAPVLEAALAPLRAVAGLDLRVRPLANRTFGAVTTVTGLLAGRDFLTQIAPGEADLLLVSPNVLKYGTETLLDDRTLDDLRRELRMRVEVGGTRLGELVASILGGEGRAALPQFGFSTHAVKEGSGQH
;
A
#
# COMPACT_ATOMS: atom_id res chain seq x y z
N MET A 1 29.41 -16.58 -4.80
CA MET A 1 30.60 -15.74 -4.67
C MET A 1 30.42 -14.91 -3.40
N PRO A 2 31.40 -14.82 -2.49
CA PRO A 2 31.30 -13.94 -1.34
C PRO A 2 31.22 -12.47 -1.83
N HIS A 3 30.32 -11.71 -1.23
CA HIS A 3 30.25 -10.27 -1.49
C HIS A 3 31.60 -9.61 -1.17
N PRO A 4 32.09 -8.69 -2.00
CA PRO A 4 33.28 -7.93 -1.66
C PRO A 4 33.06 -7.23 -0.31
N PRO A 5 34.12 -7.12 0.52
CA PRO A 5 34.03 -6.42 1.80
C PRO A 5 33.60 -4.98 1.53
N ARG A 6 32.59 -4.51 2.28
CA ARG A 6 32.19 -3.10 2.23
C ARG A 6 33.41 -2.25 2.53
N PRO A 7 33.68 -1.18 1.76
CA PRO A 7 34.76 -0.28 2.08
C PRO A 7 34.60 0.21 3.53
N ARG A 8 35.70 0.26 4.28
CA ARG A 8 35.69 0.84 5.62
C ARG A 8 35.20 2.27 5.50
N LYS A 9 34.07 2.59 6.15
CA LYS A 9 33.58 3.97 6.21
C LYS A 9 34.65 4.82 6.87
N ASP A 10 34.97 5.95 6.27
CA ASP A 10 35.82 6.98 6.88
C ASP A 10 35.17 7.39 8.22
N PRO A 11 35.89 7.26 9.36
CA PRO A 11 35.35 7.63 10.66
C PRO A 11 35.00 9.11 10.78
N SER A 12 35.53 9.97 9.90
CA SER A 12 35.26 11.40 9.83
C SER A 12 34.07 11.76 8.94
N ALA A 13 33.60 10.81 8.10
CA ALA A 13 32.45 11.03 7.24
C ALA A 13 31.15 11.00 8.06
N PRO A 14 30.14 11.83 7.70
CA PRO A 14 28.84 11.78 8.33
C PRO A 14 28.25 10.36 8.17
N PRO A 15 27.54 9.84 9.17
CA PRO A 15 26.95 8.49 9.12
C PRO A 15 25.92 8.36 8.01
N TYR A 16 25.24 9.46 7.68
CA TYR A 16 24.29 9.64 6.57
C TYR A 16 24.11 11.13 6.29
N THR A 17 23.60 11.46 5.11
CA THR A 17 23.28 12.83 4.66
C THR A 17 21.95 12.81 3.93
N ALA A 18 21.29 13.97 3.82
CA ALA A 18 20.06 14.12 3.04
C ALA A 18 20.37 14.81 1.71
N PRO A 19 20.40 14.09 0.57
CA PRO A 19 20.63 14.68 -0.74
C PRO A 19 19.50 15.64 -1.12
N VAL A 20 19.86 16.86 -1.49
CA VAL A 20 18.96 17.93 -1.90
C VAL A 20 18.64 17.80 -3.38
N ARG A 21 17.38 17.52 -3.70
CA ARG A 21 16.89 17.44 -5.08
C ARG A 21 16.70 18.81 -5.70
N GLN A 22 16.12 19.74 -4.94
CA GLN A 22 15.79 21.09 -5.40
C GLN A 22 15.85 22.09 -4.25
N VAL A 23 16.17 23.33 -4.58
CA VAL A 23 16.16 24.47 -3.65
C VAL A 23 15.19 25.51 -4.19
N ALA A 24 14.24 25.97 -3.36
CA ALA A 24 13.28 26.98 -3.76
C ALA A 24 13.97 28.34 -4.01
N PRO A 25 13.71 29.01 -5.14
CA PRO A 25 14.30 30.30 -5.44
C PRO A 25 13.99 31.35 -4.36
N GLY A 26 15.01 32.07 -3.90
CA GLY A 26 14.88 33.11 -2.88
C GLY A 26 14.69 32.60 -1.44
N SER A 27 14.70 31.30 -1.22
CA SER A 27 14.65 30.70 0.10
C SER A 27 15.92 30.96 0.90
N PRO A 28 15.91 30.80 2.23
CA PRO A 28 17.10 30.89 3.08
C PRO A 28 18.26 30.01 2.59
N ALA A 29 17.97 28.78 2.15
CA ALA A 29 18.99 27.90 1.59
C ALA A 29 19.59 28.44 0.27
N ALA A 30 18.75 28.99 -0.62
CA ALA A 30 19.23 29.60 -1.86
C ALA A 30 20.09 30.84 -1.59
N VAL A 31 19.67 31.67 -0.65
CA VAL A 31 20.44 32.86 -0.23
C VAL A 31 21.80 32.48 0.39
N ALA A 32 21.84 31.37 1.12
CA ALA A 32 23.08 30.83 1.68
C ALA A 32 23.98 30.15 0.64
N GLY A 33 23.54 30.03 -0.63
CA GLY A 33 24.31 29.43 -1.72
C GLY A 33 24.18 27.92 -1.84
N VAL A 34 23.23 27.31 -1.15
CA VAL A 34 22.90 25.87 -1.28
C VAL A 34 22.23 25.65 -2.62
N GLY A 35 22.59 24.57 -3.32
CA GLY A 35 22.05 24.21 -4.63
C GLY A 35 21.56 22.77 -4.68
N ALA A 36 20.91 22.42 -5.79
CA ALA A 36 20.56 21.02 -6.08
C ALA A 36 21.84 20.16 -6.15
N GLY A 37 21.76 18.93 -5.65
CA GLY A 37 22.89 18.00 -5.53
C GLY A 37 23.76 18.23 -4.28
N TRP A 38 23.48 19.25 -3.48
CA TRP A 38 24.07 19.40 -2.14
C TRP A 38 23.47 18.39 -1.17
N GLU A 39 24.06 18.29 0.00
CA GLU A 39 23.63 17.38 1.07
C GLU A 39 23.40 18.15 2.36
N LEU A 40 22.21 18.03 2.95
CA LEU A 40 22.01 18.46 4.33
C LEU A 40 22.74 17.48 5.26
N VAL A 41 23.62 18.00 6.11
CA VAL A 41 24.47 17.19 7.01
C VAL A 41 23.92 17.22 8.43
N ARG A 42 23.59 18.42 8.95
CA ARG A 42 23.10 18.58 10.33
C ARG A 42 22.06 19.69 10.45
N ILE A 43 21.25 19.56 11.48
CA ILE A 43 20.43 20.65 12.04
C ILE A 43 20.76 20.75 13.53
N ASN A 44 21.04 21.96 14.00
CA ASN A 44 21.41 22.22 15.40
C ASN A 44 22.54 21.30 15.89
N GLY A 45 23.52 21.03 15.03
CA GLY A 45 24.67 20.15 15.31
C GLY A 45 24.36 18.66 15.32
N ARG A 46 23.12 18.23 15.03
CA ARG A 46 22.69 16.82 15.02
C ARG A 46 22.46 16.31 13.61
N TYR A 47 22.80 15.04 13.37
CA TYR A 47 22.40 14.35 12.14
C TYR A 47 20.90 14.05 12.14
N VAL A 48 20.24 14.27 11.01
CA VAL A 48 18.78 14.08 10.83
C VAL A 48 18.53 12.82 10.04
N PRO A 49 17.91 11.79 10.61
CA PRO A 49 17.78 10.48 9.95
C PRO A 49 16.71 10.44 8.84
N ASP A 50 15.79 11.39 8.82
CA ASP A 50 14.64 11.41 7.92
C ASP A 50 13.92 12.76 7.91
N ILE A 51 12.93 12.88 7.03
CA ILE A 51 12.13 14.10 6.87
C ILE A 51 11.30 14.45 8.12
N LEU A 52 10.95 13.46 8.96
CA LEU A 52 10.18 13.71 10.17
C LEU A 52 11.03 14.44 11.21
N ALA A 53 12.24 13.94 11.47
CA ALA A 53 13.19 14.59 12.34
C ALA A 53 13.60 15.99 11.80
N TYR A 54 13.71 16.12 10.46
CA TYR A 54 13.96 17.41 9.81
C TYR A 54 12.86 18.43 10.17
N ARG A 55 11.60 18.07 9.96
CA ARG A 55 10.46 18.93 10.27
C ARG A 55 10.35 19.24 11.77
N HIS A 56 10.49 18.21 12.60
CA HIS A 56 10.43 18.35 14.05
C HIS A 56 11.50 19.32 14.60
N GLU A 57 12.75 19.25 14.08
CA GLU A 57 13.79 20.20 14.50
C GLU A 57 13.48 21.64 14.06
N LEU A 58 12.90 21.86 12.88
CA LEU A 58 12.50 23.19 12.41
C LEU A 58 11.34 23.78 13.22
N GLU A 59 10.40 22.95 13.68
CA GLU A 59 9.26 23.38 14.50
C GLU A 59 9.66 23.81 15.90
N ARG A 60 10.87 23.52 16.37
CA ARG A 60 11.38 23.90 17.69
C ARG A 60 11.82 25.37 17.78
N GLY A 61 11.87 26.08 16.68
CA GLY A 61 12.24 27.50 16.64
C GLY A 61 13.39 27.81 15.70
N GLU A 62 14.24 28.76 16.12
CA GLU A 62 15.44 29.08 15.37
C GLU A 62 16.35 27.87 15.22
N SER A 63 16.69 27.54 13.97
CA SER A 63 17.46 26.34 13.62
C SER A 63 18.63 26.67 12.70
N THR A 64 19.82 26.17 13.03
CA THR A 64 21.02 26.25 12.21
C THR A 64 21.18 24.98 11.39
N LEU A 65 21.20 25.13 10.07
CA LEU A 65 21.38 24.04 9.11
C LEU A 65 22.80 24.06 8.56
N GLU A 66 23.43 22.88 8.45
CA GLU A 66 24.73 22.70 7.79
C GLU A 66 24.53 21.89 6.51
N ALA A 67 24.82 22.50 5.37
CA ALA A 67 24.77 21.84 4.05
C ALA A 67 26.17 21.73 3.44
N ARG A 68 26.44 20.64 2.74
CA ARG A 68 27.73 20.35 2.09
C ARG A 68 27.55 20.17 0.59
N ASP A 69 28.41 20.78 -0.18
CA ASP A 69 28.61 20.43 -1.59
C ASP A 69 29.51 19.18 -1.69
N PRO A 70 29.03 18.05 -2.16
CA PRO A 70 29.83 16.82 -2.25
C PRO A 70 30.93 16.92 -3.33
N ALA A 71 30.80 17.82 -4.31
CA ALA A 71 31.77 18.01 -5.39
C ALA A 71 33.00 18.79 -4.93
N SER A 72 32.82 19.89 -4.19
CA SER A 72 33.90 20.77 -3.70
C SER A 72 34.31 20.47 -2.26
N GLY A 73 33.47 19.79 -1.49
CA GLY A 73 33.62 19.63 -0.05
C GLY A 73 33.25 20.85 0.78
N THR A 74 32.78 21.94 0.13
CA THR A 74 32.39 23.17 0.78
C THR A 74 31.20 22.92 1.74
N VAL A 75 31.31 23.42 2.97
CA VAL A 75 30.23 23.39 3.95
C VAL A 75 29.75 24.81 4.22
N VAL A 76 28.43 24.99 4.17
CA VAL A 76 27.77 26.27 4.47
C VAL A 76 26.82 26.04 5.66
N ALA A 77 26.84 26.95 6.63
CA ALA A 77 25.88 27.00 7.71
C ALA A 77 24.99 28.22 7.55
N PHE A 78 23.70 28.07 7.73
CA PHE A 78 22.71 29.16 7.71
C PHE A 78 21.62 28.92 8.74
N THR A 79 21.01 30.00 9.21
CA THR A 79 19.98 29.95 10.24
C THR A 79 18.63 30.32 9.65
N VAL A 80 17.58 29.62 10.09
CA VAL A 80 16.19 29.92 9.79
C VAL A 80 15.41 30.07 11.09
N ALA A 81 14.45 30.98 11.12
CA ALA A 81 13.60 31.24 12.27
C ALA A 81 12.13 31.11 11.83
N TRP A 82 11.50 29.95 12.11
CA TRP A 82 10.08 29.68 11.80
C TRP A 82 9.72 29.73 10.30
N GLU A 83 10.68 29.70 9.42
CA GLU A 83 10.46 29.72 7.98
C GLU A 83 10.96 28.43 7.31
N ASP A 84 10.39 28.12 6.15
CA ASP A 84 10.82 26.97 5.36
C ASP A 84 12.22 27.29 4.77
N PRO A 85 13.23 26.47 5.04
CA PRO A 85 14.55 26.59 4.39
C PRO A 85 14.51 26.50 2.85
N GLY A 86 13.44 25.93 2.28
CA GLY A 86 13.26 25.77 0.84
C GLY A 86 14.03 24.57 0.28
N LEU A 87 14.24 23.53 1.07
CA LEU A 87 14.94 22.31 0.66
C LEU A 87 13.94 21.20 0.31
N GLU A 88 14.05 20.67 -0.89
CA GLU A 88 13.41 19.40 -1.29
C GLU A 88 14.48 18.30 -1.38
N PHE A 89 14.21 17.15 -0.81
CA PHE A 89 15.14 16.03 -0.78
C PHE A 89 14.83 14.97 -1.83
N GLU A 90 15.84 14.17 -2.21
CA GLU A 90 15.67 13.03 -3.12
C GLU A 90 14.86 11.90 -2.47
N ASP A 91 15.08 11.68 -1.17
CA ASP A 91 14.42 10.66 -0.35
C ASP A 91 13.85 11.28 0.92
N VAL A 92 12.95 10.56 1.59
CA VAL A 92 12.39 10.96 2.88
C VAL A 92 13.09 10.24 4.06
N ILE A 93 13.83 9.17 3.79
CA ILE A 93 14.61 8.40 4.76
C ILE A 93 16.09 8.54 4.41
N PHE A 94 16.86 9.22 5.26
CA PHE A 94 18.25 9.59 4.98
C PHE A 94 19.26 8.57 5.53
N ASP A 95 18.93 7.87 6.61
CA ASP A 95 19.79 6.85 7.24
C ASP A 95 19.59 5.43 6.67
N GLY A 96 18.71 5.30 5.69
CA GLY A 96 18.33 4.05 5.05
C GLY A 96 17.08 3.40 5.67
N LEU A 97 16.38 2.65 4.82
CA LEU A 97 15.15 1.97 5.18
C LEU A 97 15.42 0.80 6.13
N ARG A 98 14.60 0.64 7.15
CA ARG A 98 14.61 -0.53 8.04
C ARG A 98 13.88 -1.68 7.39
N LEU A 99 14.60 -2.77 7.21
CA LEU A 99 14.07 -3.94 6.53
C LEU A 99 13.54 -4.97 7.53
N CYS A 100 12.46 -5.64 7.14
CA CYS A 100 11.87 -6.74 7.87
C CYS A 100 12.86 -7.92 7.95
N ALA A 101 13.09 -8.43 9.16
CA ALA A 101 13.93 -9.59 9.41
C ALA A 101 13.12 -10.89 9.54
N ASN A 102 11.77 -10.81 9.52
CA ASN A 102 10.88 -11.95 9.67
C ASN A 102 10.95 -12.88 8.44
N GLN A 103 10.60 -14.15 8.66
CA GLN A 103 10.55 -15.17 7.61
C GLN A 103 9.15 -15.81 7.54
N CYS A 104 8.12 -14.98 7.57
CA CYS A 104 6.73 -15.41 7.60
C CYS A 104 6.44 -16.47 6.55
N GLU A 105 5.68 -17.51 6.92
CA GLU A 105 5.29 -18.59 6.01
C GLU A 105 4.41 -18.07 4.85
N PHE A 106 3.78 -16.92 5.03
CA PHE A 106 2.88 -16.26 4.07
C PHE A 106 3.49 -15.00 3.43
N CYS A 107 4.78 -14.69 3.67
CA CYS A 107 5.40 -13.48 3.14
C CYS A 107 5.33 -13.42 1.62
N TYR A 108 4.65 -12.39 1.09
CA TYR A 108 4.46 -12.22 -0.35
C TYR A 108 5.79 -11.91 -1.07
N VAL A 109 6.68 -11.12 -0.44
CA VAL A 109 7.98 -10.78 -1.02
C VAL A 109 8.85 -12.03 -1.26
N HIS A 110 8.79 -13.01 -0.35
CA HIS A 110 9.51 -14.27 -0.50
C HIS A 110 8.95 -15.16 -1.63
N GLN A 111 7.77 -14.86 -2.16
CA GLN A 111 7.11 -15.56 -3.25
C GLN A 111 7.20 -14.81 -4.59
N MET A 112 7.94 -13.70 -4.63
CA MET A 112 8.08 -12.91 -5.86
C MET A 112 8.95 -13.65 -6.88
N PRO A 113 8.51 -13.76 -8.15
CA PRO A 113 9.34 -14.26 -9.22
C PRO A 113 10.55 -13.34 -9.45
N LYS A 114 11.65 -13.88 -9.98
CA LYS A 114 12.84 -13.07 -10.29
C LYS A 114 12.63 -12.22 -11.55
N GLY A 115 13.30 -11.07 -11.62
CA GLY A 115 13.34 -10.23 -12.83
C GLY A 115 12.24 -9.19 -12.91
N PHE A 116 11.57 -8.90 -11.82
CA PHE A 116 10.61 -7.78 -11.70
C PHE A 116 11.29 -6.52 -11.19
N ARG A 117 10.57 -5.40 -11.19
CA ARG A 117 11.09 -4.11 -10.70
C ARG A 117 11.61 -4.23 -9.26
N LYS A 118 12.75 -3.59 -8.99
CA LYS A 118 13.48 -3.72 -7.71
C LYS A 118 12.64 -3.35 -6.48
N SER A 119 11.72 -2.40 -6.63
CA SER A 119 10.85 -1.96 -5.52
C SER A 119 9.95 -3.07 -4.96
N LEU A 120 9.63 -4.10 -5.75
CA LEU A 120 8.79 -5.23 -5.30
C LEU A 120 9.51 -6.21 -4.37
N TYR A 121 10.83 -6.10 -4.24
CA TYR A 121 11.63 -6.97 -3.37
C TYR A 121 12.04 -6.28 -2.07
N VAL A 122 11.57 -5.07 -1.84
CA VAL A 122 11.85 -4.33 -0.60
C VAL A 122 10.97 -4.89 0.49
N MET A 123 11.60 -5.38 1.55
CA MET A 123 10.93 -5.87 2.75
C MET A 123 10.85 -4.72 3.76
N ASP A 124 9.98 -3.76 3.47
CA ASP A 124 9.78 -2.60 4.34
C ASP A 124 9.17 -3.01 5.70
N ASP A 125 9.78 -2.55 6.79
CA ASP A 125 9.29 -2.72 8.17
C ASP A 125 9.67 -1.49 9.01
N ASP A 126 9.62 -0.32 8.38
CA ASP A 126 10.03 0.95 8.95
C ASP A 126 8.83 1.75 9.46
N PHE A 127 8.80 2.08 10.75
CA PHE A 127 7.69 2.84 11.35
C PHE A 127 7.50 4.22 10.69
N ARG A 128 8.57 4.80 10.11
CA ARG A 128 8.52 6.08 9.42
C ARG A 128 7.73 5.98 8.11
N THR A 129 7.92 4.90 7.34
CA THR A 129 7.12 4.64 6.16
C THR A 129 5.69 4.25 6.51
N SER A 130 5.48 3.60 7.66
CA SER A 130 4.14 3.38 8.19
C SER A 130 3.40 4.70 8.42
N PHE A 131 4.01 5.64 9.11
CA PHE A 131 3.43 6.96 9.35
C PHE A 131 3.25 7.77 8.05
N LEU A 132 4.30 7.82 7.20
CA LEU A 132 4.30 8.64 5.99
C LEU A 132 3.42 8.09 4.87
N TYR A 133 3.31 6.75 4.75
CA TYR A 133 2.76 6.09 3.57
C TYR A 133 1.74 5.00 3.87
N GLY A 134 1.39 4.77 5.13
CA GLY A 134 0.44 3.71 5.50
C GLY A 134 1.01 2.30 5.33
N SER A 135 2.33 2.13 5.20
CA SER A 135 2.96 0.81 5.11
C SER A 135 2.71 0.01 6.38
N PHE A 136 2.29 -1.24 6.25
CA PHE A 136 2.05 -2.11 7.39
C PHE A 136 3.37 -2.67 7.94
N VAL A 137 3.67 -2.35 9.19
CA VAL A 137 4.89 -2.80 9.90
C VAL A 137 4.58 -3.86 10.94
N THR A 138 5.57 -4.72 11.21
CA THR A 138 5.39 -5.84 12.13
C THR A 138 5.65 -5.48 13.59
N LEU A 139 6.25 -4.34 13.88
CA LEU A 139 6.77 -3.88 15.17
C LEU A 139 7.85 -4.80 15.78
N THR A 140 8.38 -5.78 15.04
CA THR A 140 9.34 -6.77 15.56
C THR A 140 10.78 -6.26 15.58
N ASN A 141 11.06 -5.16 14.89
CA ASN A 141 12.37 -4.54 14.77
C ASN A 141 12.51 -3.20 15.52
N LEU A 142 11.48 -2.77 16.25
CA LEU A 142 11.51 -1.54 17.03
C LEU A 142 12.41 -1.67 18.25
N THR A 143 13.23 -0.64 18.48
CA THR A 143 14.01 -0.45 19.68
C THR A 143 13.25 0.44 20.68
N ASP A 144 13.73 0.51 21.94
CA ASP A 144 13.16 1.41 22.93
C ASP A 144 13.30 2.88 22.53
N ASP A 145 14.40 3.21 21.81
CA ASP A 145 14.59 4.56 21.26
C ASP A 145 13.57 4.89 20.17
N ASP A 146 13.20 3.91 19.35
CA ASP A 146 12.16 4.08 18.33
C ASP A 146 10.80 4.32 18.97
N VAL A 147 10.42 3.51 19.95
CA VAL A 147 9.17 3.69 20.68
C VAL A 147 9.11 5.07 21.34
N ARG A 148 10.21 5.48 22.00
CA ARG A 148 10.29 6.83 22.59
C ARG A 148 10.08 7.91 21.54
N ARG A 149 10.76 7.81 20.41
CA ARG A 149 10.64 8.76 19.31
C ARG A 149 9.23 8.82 18.73
N ILE A 150 8.58 7.66 18.49
CA ILE A 150 7.19 7.58 18.03
C ILE A 150 6.26 8.36 18.96
N LEU A 151 6.45 8.21 20.28
CA LEU A 151 5.63 8.87 21.29
C LEU A 151 5.94 10.37 21.39
N GLU A 152 7.21 10.77 21.38
CA GLU A 152 7.63 12.16 21.49
C GLU A 152 7.28 12.99 20.26
N GLU A 153 7.40 12.41 19.06
CA GLU A 153 7.06 13.07 17.79
C GLU A 153 5.57 12.87 17.40
N HIS A 154 4.76 12.18 18.23
CA HIS A 154 3.35 11.87 17.95
C HIS A 154 3.10 11.29 16.55
N LEU A 155 3.90 10.28 16.16
CA LEU A 155 3.77 9.64 14.85
C LEU A 155 2.52 8.77 14.79
N SER A 156 1.37 9.40 14.58
CA SER A 156 0.03 8.79 14.55
C SER A 156 -0.72 9.20 13.28
N PRO A 157 -1.43 8.27 12.60
CA PRO A 157 -1.54 6.85 12.94
C PRO A 157 -0.36 6.00 12.45
N LEU A 158 -0.22 4.79 13.02
CA LEU A 158 0.63 3.73 12.48
C LEU A 158 -0.21 2.55 11.97
N TYR A 159 0.33 1.83 10.99
CA TYR A 159 -0.31 0.68 10.36
C TYR A 159 0.45 -0.59 10.75
N VAL A 160 -0.23 -1.55 11.39
CA VAL A 160 0.42 -2.67 12.08
C VAL A 160 -0.05 -4.03 11.59
N SER A 161 0.89 -4.85 11.12
CA SER A 161 0.69 -6.26 10.78
C SER A 161 0.65 -7.12 12.05
N VAL A 162 -0.56 -7.41 12.53
CA VAL A 162 -0.78 -8.19 13.76
C VAL A 162 -0.83 -9.69 13.49
N HIS A 163 -1.62 -10.12 12.51
CA HIS A 163 -1.90 -11.48 12.09
C HIS A 163 -2.61 -12.34 13.14
N THR A 164 -2.17 -12.33 14.39
CA THR A 164 -2.84 -12.95 15.54
C THR A 164 -2.35 -12.35 16.86
N ALA A 165 -3.23 -12.26 17.85
CA ALA A 165 -2.90 -11.89 19.22
C ALA A 165 -2.44 -13.08 20.09
N ASP A 166 -2.49 -14.31 19.57
CA ASP A 166 -1.83 -15.45 20.16
C ASP A 166 -0.32 -15.37 19.86
N GLU A 167 0.47 -15.04 20.86
CA GLU A 167 1.91 -14.82 20.72
C GLU A 167 2.69 -16.07 20.29
N ALA A 168 2.23 -17.27 20.68
CA ALA A 168 2.86 -18.52 20.29
C ALA A 168 2.58 -18.81 18.80
N LEU A 169 1.34 -18.69 18.39
CA LEU A 169 0.93 -18.84 16.99
C LEU A 169 1.60 -17.77 16.10
N ARG A 170 1.64 -16.51 16.54
CA ARG A 170 2.29 -15.42 15.79
C ARG A 170 3.76 -15.73 15.54
N ARG A 171 4.46 -16.18 16.59
CA ARG A 171 5.87 -16.54 16.53
C ARG A 171 6.13 -17.68 15.55
N ASP A 172 5.24 -18.66 15.53
CA ASP A 172 5.32 -19.79 14.60
C ASP A 172 5.04 -19.35 13.16
N MET A 173 3.95 -18.63 12.90
CA MET A 173 3.57 -18.13 11.58
C MET A 173 4.66 -17.22 10.97
N MET A 174 5.27 -16.36 11.77
CA MET A 174 6.34 -15.45 11.35
C MET A 174 7.73 -16.12 11.38
N ARG A 175 7.84 -17.36 11.84
CA ARG A 175 9.04 -18.20 11.87
C ARG A 175 10.21 -17.54 12.63
N TRP A 176 9.91 -16.92 13.76
CA TRP A 176 10.91 -16.23 14.60
C TRP A 176 11.97 -17.16 15.20
N PHE A 177 11.72 -18.46 15.28
CA PHE A 177 12.74 -19.43 15.71
C PHE A 177 13.99 -19.43 14.81
N ARG A 178 13.89 -18.83 13.61
CA ARG A 178 15.02 -18.61 12.69
C ARG A 178 15.75 -17.29 12.93
N LEU A 179 15.16 -16.39 13.72
CA LEU A 179 15.77 -15.11 14.07
C LEU A 179 16.59 -15.27 15.34
N LYS A 180 17.76 -14.63 15.39
CA LYS A 180 18.56 -14.51 16.61
C LYS A 180 18.00 -13.39 17.50
N VAL A 181 16.75 -13.52 17.94
CA VAL A 181 16.10 -12.54 18.81
C VAL A 181 16.59 -12.74 20.23
N ARG A 182 17.18 -11.70 20.84
CA ARG A 182 17.74 -11.75 22.20
C ARG A 182 16.66 -11.71 23.28
N ASP A 183 15.60 -10.94 23.09
CA ASP A 183 14.45 -10.84 24.01
C ASP A 183 13.13 -11.13 23.30
N PRO A 184 12.48 -12.26 23.55
CA PRO A 184 11.18 -12.57 22.98
C PRO A 184 10.07 -11.56 23.36
N ARG A 185 10.22 -10.83 24.47
CA ARG A 185 9.22 -9.83 24.90
C ARG A 185 9.30 -8.57 24.06
N ALA A 186 10.45 -8.24 23.52
CA ALA A 186 10.62 -7.10 22.59
C ALA A 186 9.86 -7.30 21.27
N THR A 187 9.39 -8.51 20.99
CA THR A 187 8.64 -8.86 19.77
C THR A 187 7.18 -9.18 20.05
N SER A 188 6.72 -9.05 21.30
CA SER A 188 5.31 -9.22 21.66
C SER A 188 4.45 -8.13 21.02
N VAL A 189 3.52 -8.52 20.13
CA VAL A 189 2.63 -7.55 19.49
C VAL A 189 1.69 -6.90 20.51
N ARG A 190 1.24 -7.68 21.51
CA ARG A 190 0.40 -7.16 22.59
C ARG A 190 1.16 -6.10 23.39
N GLY A 191 2.37 -6.44 23.84
CA GLY A 191 3.23 -5.51 24.58
C GLY A 191 3.58 -4.24 23.80
N MET A 192 3.77 -4.35 22.48
CA MET A 192 4.04 -3.18 21.64
C MET A 192 2.79 -2.30 21.44
N ILE A 193 1.61 -2.90 21.20
CA ILE A 193 0.34 -2.17 21.10
C ILE A 193 0.05 -1.40 22.41
N GLU A 194 0.33 -2.02 23.57
CA GLU A 194 0.17 -1.37 24.89
C GLU A 194 1.18 -0.23 25.10
N ARG A 195 2.43 -0.41 24.68
CA ARG A 195 3.46 0.65 24.75
C ARG A 195 3.15 1.85 23.85
N LEU A 196 2.41 1.62 22.76
CA LEU A 196 2.00 2.63 21.80
C LEU A 196 0.57 3.16 22.08
N GLU A 197 0.04 3.02 23.31
CA GLU A 197 -1.33 3.44 23.65
C GLU A 197 -1.69 4.88 23.22
N PRO A 198 -0.79 5.89 23.28
CA PRO A 198 -1.08 7.23 22.81
C PRO A 198 -1.17 7.38 21.27
N ILE A 199 -0.87 6.35 20.50
CA ILE A 199 -0.79 6.38 19.03
C ILE A 199 -1.93 5.57 18.44
N ASP A 200 -2.69 6.17 17.53
CA ASP A 200 -3.73 5.47 16.79
C ASP A 200 -3.14 4.38 15.89
N LEU A 201 -3.72 3.20 15.93
CA LEU A 201 -3.27 2.05 15.16
C LEU A 201 -4.37 1.53 14.22
N PHE A 202 -4.05 1.42 12.95
CA PHE A 202 -4.80 0.62 11.99
C PHE A 202 -4.11 -0.74 11.86
N THR A 203 -4.86 -1.82 12.03
CA THR A 203 -4.26 -3.16 12.13
C THR A 203 -4.69 -4.07 11.00
N GLN A 204 -3.82 -5.05 10.66
CA GLN A 204 -4.08 -6.02 9.62
C GLN A 204 -3.88 -7.44 10.13
N VAL A 205 -4.79 -8.33 9.76
CA VAL A 205 -4.70 -9.78 9.91
C VAL A 205 -4.66 -10.41 8.53
N VAL A 206 -3.53 -10.97 8.14
CA VAL A 206 -3.47 -11.90 7.01
C VAL A 206 -3.99 -13.24 7.51
N ALA A 207 -5.18 -13.63 7.04
CA ALA A 207 -5.82 -14.88 7.43
C ALA A 207 -5.28 -16.05 6.58
N LEU A 208 -4.96 -17.15 7.25
CA LEU A 208 -4.46 -18.39 6.66
C LEU A 208 -5.45 -19.51 7.00
N PRO A 209 -5.98 -20.23 6.00
CA PRO A 209 -6.92 -21.34 6.25
C PRO A 209 -6.36 -22.37 7.22
N GLY A 210 -7.13 -22.66 8.28
CA GLY A 210 -6.78 -23.62 9.32
C GLY A 210 -5.65 -23.18 10.26
N ARG A 211 -5.23 -21.92 10.23
CA ARG A 211 -4.19 -21.37 11.12
C ARG A 211 -4.76 -20.33 12.07
N ASN A 212 -5.13 -19.18 11.55
CA ASN A 212 -5.60 -18.02 12.33
C ASN A 212 -6.97 -17.52 11.86
N ASP A 213 -7.76 -18.31 11.16
CA ASP A 213 -9.07 -18.00 10.59
C ASP A 213 -10.25 -18.47 11.46
N GLY A 214 -9.95 -19.25 12.53
CA GLY A 214 -10.91 -19.80 13.48
C GLY A 214 -10.95 -19.03 14.81
N GLU A 215 -10.88 -19.77 15.93
CA GLU A 215 -10.89 -19.21 17.30
C GLU A 215 -9.74 -18.21 17.53
N ALA A 216 -8.60 -18.43 16.88
CA ALA A 216 -7.49 -17.49 16.94
C ALA A 216 -7.84 -16.11 16.32
N LEU A 217 -8.73 -16.07 15.32
CA LEU A 217 -9.27 -14.82 14.78
C LEU A 217 -10.18 -14.14 15.80
N ASP A 218 -11.11 -14.89 16.44
CA ASP A 218 -11.99 -14.34 17.48
C ASP A 218 -11.18 -13.72 18.62
N LEU A 219 -10.21 -14.46 19.15
CA LEU A 219 -9.30 -13.98 20.19
C LEU A 219 -8.55 -12.71 19.76
N THR A 220 -8.14 -12.63 18.51
CA THR A 220 -7.41 -11.49 17.97
C THR A 220 -8.31 -10.27 17.85
N LEU A 221 -9.51 -10.44 17.29
CA LEU A 221 -10.48 -9.35 17.16
C LEU A 221 -10.94 -8.82 18.53
N ASP A 222 -11.21 -9.72 19.49
CA ASP A 222 -11.58 -9.35 20.85
C ASP A 222 -10.46 -8.59 21.57
N TYR A 223 -9.21 -9.06 21.44
CA TYR A 223 -8.06 -8.34 22.00
C TYR A 223 -7.91 -6.96 21.39
N LEU A 224 -7.89 -6.85 20.06
CA LEU A 224 -7.71 -5.56 19.39
C LEU A 224 -8.85 -4.59 19.70
N ALA A 225 -10.09 -5.07 19.74
CA ALA A 225 -11.23 -4.26 20.15
C ALA A 225 -11.16 -3.79 21.61
N SER A 226 -10.45 -4.50 22.48
CA SER A 226 -10.23 -4.06 23.87
C SER A 226 -9.20 -2.94 24.02
N ARG A 227 -8.47 -2.60 22.96
CA ARG A 227 -7.43 -1.57 22.98
C ARG A 227 -7.99 -0.23 22.50
N PRO A 228 -7.87 0.86 23.30
CA PRO A 228 -8.46 2.14 22.96
C PRO A 228 -7.80 2.80 21.75
N ASN A 229 -6.53 2.49 21.53
CA ASN A 229 -5.72 3.06 20.45
C ASN A 229 -5.84 2.28 19.11
N VAL A 230 -6.55 1.16 19.07
CA VAL A 230 -6.79 0.46 17.80
C VAL A 230 -8.08 0.98 17.16
N GLN A 231 -7.96 1.59 16.00
CA GLN A 231 -9.06 2.25 15.29
C GLN A 231 -9.85 1.27 14.41
N ALA A 232 -9.15 0.39 13.71
CA ALA A 232 -9.77 -0.60 12.83
C ALA A 232 -8.87 -1.82 12.58
N VAL A 233 -9.50 -2.91 12.14
CA VAL A 233 -8.81 -4.15 11.74
C VAL A 233 -9.23 -4.52 10.32
N ALA A 234 -8.28 -4.63 9.39
CA ALA A 234 -8.48 -5.30 8.11
C ALA A 234 -8.16 -6.79 8.23
N VAL A 235 -9.08 -7.65 7.81
CA VAL A 235 -8.83 -9.09 7.66
C VAL A 235 -8.74 -9.39 6.17
N VAL A 236 -7.56 -9.81 5.72
CA VAL A 236 -7.28 -10.07 4.30
C VAL A 236 -6.89 -11.54 4.10
N PRO A 237 -7.26 -12.18 2.99
CA PRO A 237 -6.85 -13.54 2.72
C PRO A 237 -5.36 -13.60 2.39
N VAL A 238 -4.74 -14.74 2.65
CA VAL A 238 -3.35 -14.99 2.27
C VAL A 238 -3.19 -14.94 0.75
N GLY A 239 -2.25 -14.11 0.28
CA GLY A 239 -1.81 -14.10 -1.11
C GLY A 239 -0.81 -15.21 -1.38
N LEU A 240 -1.07 -16.06 -2.36
CA LEU A 240 -0.22 -17.18 -2.75
C LEU A 240 0.23 -17.05 -4.20
N THR A 241 1.43 -17.61 -4.49
CA THR A 241 1.97 -17.71 -5.85
C THR A 241 2.59 -19.09 -6.09
N ASP A 242 2.85 -19.45 -7.34
CA ASP A 242 3.56 -20.69 -7.71
C ASP A 242 5.06 -20.65 -7.39
N HIS A 243 5.58 -19.52 -6.85
CA HIS A 243 7.01 -19.29 -6.58
C HIS A 243 7.41 -19.58 -5.12
N ARG A 244 6.68 -20.45 -4.42
CA ARG A 244 6.86 -20.76 -2.99
C ARG A 244 7.87 -21.87 -2.69
N ARG A 245 8.91 -22.03 -3.46
CA ARG A 245 9.81 -23.23 -3.42
C ARG A 245 10.41 -23.56 -2.07
N ASN A 246 10.67 -22.58 -1.21
CA ASN A 246 11.33 -22.75 0.09
C ASN A 246 10.45 -22.37 1.27
N LEU A 247 9.16 -22.22 1.03
CA LEU A 247 8.15 -21.89 2.03
C LEU A 247 7.28 -23.11 2.34
N PRO A 248 6.68 -23.18 3.53
CA PRO A 248 5.71 -24.22 3.86
C PRO A 248 4.55 -24.22 2.84
N THR A 249 3.98 -25.38 2.61
CA THR A 249 2.76 -25.49 1.79
C THR A 249 1.62 -24.79 2.49
N LEU A 250 0.97 -23.86 1.80
CA LEU A 250 -0.23 -23.18 2.22
C LEU A 250 -1.28 -23.32 1.13
N ASN A 251 -2.53 -23.40 1.53
CA ASN A 251 -3.67 -23.40 0.63
C ASN A 251 -4.35 -22.02 0.66
N GLY A 252 -4.93 -21.61 -0.47
CA GLY A 252 -5.83 -20.47 -0.53
C GLY A 252 -7.19 -20.81 0.08
N PHE A 253 -8.01 -19.80 0.28
CA PHE A 253 -9.37 -19.98 0.76
C PHE A 253 -10.24 -20.67 -0.31
N THR A 254 -10.94 -21.73 0.10
CA THR A 254 -12.09 -22.28 -0.65
C THR A 254 -13.31 -21.41 -0.38
N ALA A 255 -14.39 -21.59 -1.18
CA ALA A 255 -15.64 -20.86 -0.96
C ALA A 255 -16.19 -21.09 0.46
N ASP A 256 -16.20 -22.34 0.93
CA ASP A 256 -16.71 -22.69 2.27
C ASP A 256 -15.83 -22.08 3.39
N ALA A 257 -14.50 -22.10 3.23
CA ALA A 257 -13.60 -21.51 4.21
C ALA A 257 -13.73 -19.97 4.24
N ALA A 258 -13.88 -19.34 3.07
CA ALA A 258 -14.14 -17.91 2.98
C ALA A 258 -15.47 -17.53 3.62
N GLU A 259 -16.54 -18.30 3.35
CA GLU A 259 -17.86 -18.11 3.98
C GLU A 259 -17.78 -18.21 5.51
N ALA A 260 -17.02 -19.18 6.03
CA ALA A 260 -16.83 -19.33 7.47
C ALA A 260 -16.18 -18.08 8.10
N VAL A 261 -15.18 -17.49 7.44
CA VAL A 261 -14.55 -16.23 7.87
C VAL A 261 -15.52 -15.07 7.77
N VAL A 262 -16.26 -14.95 6.65
CA VAL A 262 -17.29 -13.90 6.46
C VAL A 262 -18.31 -13.96 7.59
N ALA A 263 -18.90 -15.13 7.82
CA ALA A 263 -19.90 -15.30 8.87
C ALA A 263 -19.37 -14.98 10.28
N ARG A 264 -18.09 -15.30 10.55
CA ARG A 264 -17.40 -15.01 11.81
C ARG A 264 -17.23 -13.51 12.02
N VAL A 265 -16.65 -12.82 11.06
CA VAL A 265 -16.39 -11.37 11.15
C VAL A 265 -17.71 -10.58 11.16
N GLU A 266 -18.72 -10.98 10.38
CA GLU A 266 -20.04 -10.34 10.43
C GLU A 266 -20.73 -10.50 11.80
N ARG A 267 -20.56 -11.65 12.49
CA ARG A 267 -21.05 -11.80 13.89
C ARG A 267 -20.33 -10.82 14.82
N PHE A 268 -19.01 -10.71 14.68
CA PHE A 268 -18.20 -9.76 15.44
C PHE A 268 -18.65 -8.32 15.17
N GLN A 269 -18.83 -7.93 13.90
CA GLN A 269 -19.29 -6.60 13.50
C GLN A 269 -20.66 -6.24 14.11
N ARG A 270 -21.63 -7.20 14.11
CA ARG A 270 -22.95 -6.97 14.73
C ARG A 270 -22.83 -6.67 16.22
N ARG A 271 -21.94 -7.39 16.92
CA ARG A 271 -21.65 -7.13 18.33
C ARG A 271 -21.05 -5.73 18.53
N MET A 272 -20.02 -5.37 17.74
CA MET A 272 -19.37 -4.06 17.85
C MET A 272 -20.32 -2.90 17.52
N LEU A 273 -21.19 -3.06 16.52
CA LEU A 273 -22.24 -2.08 16.23
C LEU A 273 -23.18 -1.84 17.42
N ALA A 274 -23.57 -2.93 18.13
CA ALA A 274 -24.43 -2.82 19.29
C ALA A 274 -23.71 -2.21 20.51
N GLU A 275 -22.44 -2.50 20.70
CA GLU A 275 -21.66 -2.07 21.86
C GLU A 275 -21.03 -0.69 21.68
N ARG A 276 -20.62 -0.31 20.45
CA ARG A 276 -19.79 0.87 20.17
C ARG A 276 -20.30 1.77 19.06
N GLY A 277 -21.34 1.36 18.32
CA GLY A 277 -21.87 2.11 17.19
C GLY A 277 -21.02 2.04 15.91
N GLY A 278 -19.97 1.23 15.85
CA GLY A 278 -19.12 1.01 14.69
C GLY A 278 -18.73 -0.45 14.52
N ARG A 279 -18.34 -0.86 13.30
CA ARG A 279 -18.02 -2.27 12.96
C ARG A 279 -16.65 -2.73 13.43
N PHE A 280 -15.69 -1.83 13.45
CA PHE A 280 -14.32 -2.03 13.91
C PHE A 280 -13.46 -2.99 13.04
N ALA A 281 -13.97 -4.14 12.62
CA ALA A 281 -13.26 -5.10 11.78
C ALA A 281 -13.88 -5.19 10.39
N PHE A 282 -13.04 -5.23 9.35
CA PHE A 282 -13.47 -5.21 7.95
C PHE A 282 -12.77 -6.30 7.16
N LEU A 283 -13.52 -7.00 6.32
CA LEU A 283 -12.99 -8.00 5.40
C LEU A 283 -12.57 -7.36 4.08
N ALA A 284 -11.47 -7.83 3.51
CA ALA A 284 -11.19 -7.57 2.11
C ALA A 284 -12.31 -8.13 1.22
N ASP A 285 -12.65 -7.40 0.16
CA ASP A 285 -13.72 -7.77 -0.77
C ASP A 285 -13.51 -9.16 -1.38
N GLU A 286 -12.26 -9.61 -1.48
CA GLU A 286 -11.89 -10.93 -1.95
C GLU A 286 -12.59 -12.05 -1.18
N PHE A 287 -12.78 -11.93 0.14
CA PHE A 287 -13.51 -12.92 0.92
C PHE A 287 -14.95 -13.10 0.44
N TYR A 288 -15.65 -12.00 0.20
CA TYR A 288 -17.03 -12.03 -0.31
C TYR A 288 -17.09 -12.62 -1.71
N LEU A 289 -16.16 -12.25 -2.58
CA LEU A 289 -16.10 -12.74 -3.96
C LEU A 289 -15.79 -14.24 -3.99
N VAL A 290 -14.83 -14.71 -3.20
CA VAL A 290 -14.47 -16.15 -3.12
C VAL A 290 -15.62 -16.97 -2.53
N ALA A 291 -16.33 -16.44 -1.52
CA ALA A 291 -17.51 -17.08 -0.91
C ALA A 291 -18.76 -17.02 -1.82
N GLY A 292 -18.71 -16.30 -2.94
CA GLY A 292 -19.91 -16.08 -3.76
C GLY A 292 -20.97 -15.21 -3.08
N ARG A 293 -20.60 -14.38 -2.10
CA ARG A 293 -21.48 -13.51 -1.33
C ARG A 293 -21.59 -12.13 -1.97
N PRO A 294 -22.74 -11.47 -1.87
CA PRO A 294 -22.86 -10.05 -2.21
C PRO A 294 -21.91 -9.20 -1.36
N LEU A 295 -21.31 -8.19 -1.96
CA LEU A 295 -20.53 -7.20 -1.23
C LEU A 295 -21.43 -6.38 -0.30
N PRO A 296 -20.96 -6.02 0.90
CA PRO A 296 -21.67 -5.11 1.78
C PRO A 296 -21.99 -3.77 1.10
N PRO A 297 -23.04 -3.05 1.51
CA PRO A 297 -23.31 -1.70 1.02
C PRO A 297 -22.22 -0.71 1.48
N ALA A 298 -22.04 0.40 0.76
CA ALA A 298 -20.98 1.39 1.03
C ALA A 298 -20.94 1.86 2.50
N VAL A 299 -22.12 2.06 3.12
CA VAL A 299 -22.22 2.45 4.53
C VAL A 299 -21.58 1.42 5.49
N ALA A 300 -21.45 0.17 5.08
CA ALA A 300 -20.84 -0.87 5.91
C ALA A 300 -19.31 -0.79 5.97
N TYR A 301 -18.68 -0.02 5.12
CA TYR A 301 -17.23 0.20 5.11
C TYR A 301 -16.81 1.44 5.90
N GLU A 302 -17.77 2.18 6.49
CA GLU A 302 -17.52 3.29 7.44
C GLU A 302 -16.47 4.30 6.96
N GLY A 303 -16.59 4.74 5.70
CA GLY A 303 -15.70 5.73 5.10
C GLY A 303 -14.49 5.14 4.37
N PHE A 304 -14.42 3.83 4.18
CA PHE A 304 -13.38 3.16 3.38
C PHE A 304 -11.95 3.41 3.87
N ALA A 305 -11.74 3.48 5.17
CA ALA A 305 -10.45 3.82 5.78
C ALA A 305 -9.30 2.83 5.45
N MET A 306 -9.63 1.65 4.91
CA MET A 306 -8.66 0.58 4.65
C MET A 306 -8.69 0.06 3.21
N LEU A 307 -9.00 0.92 2.23
CA LEU A 307 -9.07 0.58 0.79
C LEU A 307 -7.81 -0.14 0.29
N GLU A 308 -6.63 0.27 0.73
CA GLU A 308 -5.34 -0.31 0.32
C GLU A 308 -5.18 -1.79 0.69
N ASN A 309 -5.96 -2.26 1.66
CA ASN A 309 -6.07 -3.68 2.01
C ASN A 309 -7.09 -4.45 1.14
N GLY A 310 -7.64 -3.83 0.11
CA GLY A 310 -8.73 -4.40 -0.67
C GLY A 310 -10.07 -4.41 0.07
N VAL A 311 -10.20 -3.64 1.15
CA VAL A 311 -11.43 -3.49 1.95
C VAL A 311 -12.32 -2.44 1.31
N GLY A 312 -13.40 -2.87 0.67
CA GLY A 312 -14.35 -1.98 0.01
C GLY A 312 -13.89 -1.44 -1.35
N MET A 313 -12.77 -1.88 -1.89
CA MET A 313 -12.24 -1.40 -3.17
C MET A 313 -13.20 -1.70 -4.34
N VAL A 314 -13.81 -2.88 -4.35
CA VAL A 314 -14.81 -3.24 -5.37
C VAL A 314 -16.10 -2.45 -5.16
N ARG A 315 -16.50 -2.25 -3.91
CA ARG A 315 -17.67 -1.45 -3.59
C ARG A 315 -17.46 0.01 -4.01
N ASP A 316 -16.33 0.63 -3.67
CA ASP A 316 -16.03 2.03 -4.09
C ASP A 316 -15.97 2.17 -5.60
N PHE A 317 -15.42 1.17 -6.31
CA PHE A 317 -15.45 1.14 -7.77
C PHE A 317 -16.88 1.19 -8.33
N LEU A 318 -17.82 0.47 -7.71
CA LEU A 318 -19.22 0.40 -8.15
C LEU A 318 -20.06 1.63 -7.73
N GLU A 319 -19.56 2.46 -6.81
CA GLU A 319 -20.25 3.64 -6.32
C GLU A 319 -20.10 4.84 -7.29
N GLY A 320 -21.01 5.77 -7.16
CA GLY A 320 -21.01 7.02 -7.91
C GLY A 320 -21.93 7.02 -9.12
N PRO A 321 -22.07 8.19 -9.77
CA PRO A 321 -22.97 8.35 -10.90
C PRO A 321 -22.44 7.61 -12.13
N SER A 322 -23.32 6.89 -12.80
CA SER A 322 -23.05 6.35 -14.14
C SER A 322 -23.37 7.40 -15.20
N PRO A 323 -22.56 7.55 -16.25
CA PRO A 323 -22.88 8.41 -17.39
C PRO A 323 -24.19 8.00 -18.04
N VAL A 324 -24.88 8.97 -18.64
CA VAL A 324 -26.03 8.69 -19.50
C VAL A 324 -25.54 7.96 -20.74
N LEU A 325 -26.12 6.79 -21.02
CA LEU A 325 -25.72 5.97 -22.15
C LEU A 325 -26.36 6.50 -23.45
N PRO A 326 -25.58 6.72 -24.52
CA PRO A 326 -26.12 7.06 -25.83
C PRO A 326 -26.82 5.85 -26.45
N ALA A 327 -27.81 6.09 -27.32
CA ALA A 327 -28.46 5.00 -28.07
C ALA A 327 -27.50 4.30 -29.04
N ALA A 328 -26.53 5.04 -29.61
CA ALA A 328 -25.53 4.52 -30.54
C ALA A 328 -24.22 5.31 -30.44
N LEU A 329 -23.11 4.66 -30.79
CA LEU A 329 -21.83 5.34 -31.00
C LEU A 329 -21.76 5.97 -32.40
N PRO A 330 -21.02 7.09 -32.58
CA PRO A 330 -20.84 7.72 -33.89
C PRO A 330 -20.08 6.84 -34.89
N ARG A 331 -19.28 5.90 -34.40
CA ARG A 331 -18.52 4.89 -35.17
C ARG A 331 -18.50 3.58 -34.39
N PRO A 332 -18.54 2.42 -35.08
CA PRO A 332 -18.37 1.15 -34.41
C PRO A 332 -17.04 1.09 -33.64
N LEU A 333 -17.06 0.50 -32.44
CA LEU A 333 -15.91 0.40 -31.57
C LEU A 333 -15.91 -0.96 -30.87
N ARG A 334 -14.79 -1.68 -30.99
CA ARG A 334 -14.54 -2.93 -30.28
C ARG A 334 -13.67 -2.64 -29.08
N VAL A 335 -14.17 -2.94 -27.87
CA VAL A 335 -13.50 -2.66 -26.60
C VAL A 335 -13.29 -3.96 -25.83
N ILE A 336 -12.10 -4.15 -25.32
CA ILE A 336 -11.79 -5.17 -24.32
C ILE A 336 -11.50 -4.46 -22.98
N CYS A 337 -12.25 -4.82 -21.92
CA CYS A 337 -11.93 -4.49 -20.54
C CYS A 337 -11.24 -5.70 -19.91
N ALA A 338 -9.92 -5.66 -19.77
CA ALA A 338 -9.16 -6.77 -19.21
C ALA A 338 -9.07 -6.67 -17.67
N THR A 339 -9.27 -7.81 -17.01
CA THR A 339 -9.27 -7.87 -15.53
C THR A 339 -8.87 -9.26 -15.03
N GLY A 340 -8.60 -9.38 -13.71
CA GLY A 340 -8.38 -10.67 -13.06
C GLY A 340 -9.63 -11.54 -13.05
N THR A 341 -9.45 -12.82 -12.92
CA THR A 341 -10.55 -13.82 -13.03
C THR A 341 -11.58 -13.65 -11.90
N LEU A 342 -11.18 -13.23 -10.70
CA LEU A 342 -12.09 -13.08 -9.57
C LEU A 342 -13.05 -11.89 -9.75
N PHE A 343 -12.56 -10.78 -10.31
CA PHE A 343 -13.37 -9.56 -10.48
C PHE A 343 -14.19 -9.58 -11.79
N ALA A 344 -13.85 -10.43 -12.77
CA ALA A 344 -14.50 -10.46 -14.07
C ALA A 344 -16.03 -10.60 -14.00
N PRO A 345 -16.64 -11.48 -13.20
CA PRO A 345 -18.10 -11.57 -13.10
C PRO A 345 -18.77 -10.31 -12.61
N VAL A 346 -18.15 -9.59 -11.67
CA VAL A 346 -18.64 -8.31 -11.14
C VAL A 346 -18.61 -7.24 -12.22
N LEU A 347 -17.48 -7.14 -12.92
CA LEU A 347 -17.29 -6.17 -14.01
C LEU A 347 -18.26 -6.45 -15.17
N GLU A 348 -18.46 -7.73 -15.53
CA GLU A 348 -19.40 -8.14 -16.56
C GLU A 348 -20.85 -7.71 -16.23
N ALA A 349 -21.27 -7.92 -14.99
CA ALA A 349 -22.58 -7.48 -14.50
C ALA A 349 -22.73 -5.96 -14.50
N ALA A 350 -21.69 -5.24 -14.06
CA ALA A 350 -21.68 -3.78 -13.99
C ALA A 350 -21.73 -3.12 -15.39
N LEU A 351 -21.08 -3.73 -16.38
CA LEU A 351 -21.02 -3.22 -17.76
C LEU A 351 -22.16 -3.74 -18.65
N ALA A 352 -23.03 -4.63 -18.16
CA ALA A 352 -24.14 -5.20 -18.94
C ALA A 352 -25.04 -4.16 -19.61
N PRO A 353 -25.37 -2.99 -19.00
CA PRO A 353 -26.18 -1.96 -19.63
C PRO A 353 -25.59 -1.40 -20.93
N LEU A 354 -24.25 -1.37 -21.06
CA LEU A 354 -23.59 -0.86 -22.27
C LEU A 354 -23.82 -1.73 -23.52
N ARG A 355 -24.25 -2.97 -23.36
CA ARG A 355 -24.59 -3.86 -24.49
C ARG A 355 -25.77 -3.35 -25.31
N ALA A 356 -26.58 -2.44 -24.79
CA ALA A 356 -27.67 -1.79 -25.49
C ALA A 356 -27.20 -0.64 -26.42
N VAL A 357 -25.94 -0.20 -26.32
CA VAL A 357 -25.39 0.89 -27.13
C VAL A 357 -25.05 0.37 -28.52
N ALA A 358 -25.79 0.81 -29.54
CA ALA A 358 -25.54 0.35 -30.92
C ALA A 358 -24.14 0.79 -31.39
N GLY A 359 -23.44 -0.11 -32.08
CA GLY A 359 -22.07 0.11 -32.55
C GLY A 359 -20.97 -0.15 -31.52
N LEU A 360 -21.29 -0.56 -30.28
CA LEU A 360 -20.32 -0.96 -29.27
C LEU A 360 -20.24 -2.50 -29.20
N ASP A 361 -19.06 -3.09 -29.51
CA ASP A 361 -18.72 -4.49 -29.20
C ASP A 361 -17.83 -4.49 -27.96
N LEU A 362 -18.46 -4.65 -26.79
CA LEU A 362 -17.79 -4.62 -25.47
C LEU A 362 -17.62 -6.04 -24.93
N ARG A 363 -16.40 -6.34 -24.54
CA ARG A 363 -16.04 -7.64 -23.93
C ARG A 363 -15.25 -7.44 -22.66
N VAL A 364 -15.70 -8.06 -21.58
CA VAL A 364 -14.87 -8.25 -20.38
C VAL A 364 -13.99 -9.47 -20.62
N ARG A 365 -12.69 -9.30 -20.50
CA ARG A 365 -11.70 -10.36 -20.72
C ARG A 365 -11.07 -10.75 -19.37
N PRO A 366 -11.51 -11.85 -18.76
CA PRO A 366 -10.78 -12.41 -17.62
C PRO A 366 -9.41 -12.92 -18.08
N LEU A 367 -8.36 -12.46 -17.43
CA LEU A 367 -6.99 -12.91 -17.66
C LEU A 367 -6.56 -13.85 -16.52
N ALA A 368 -6.14 -15.06 -16.87
CA ALA A 368 -5.49 -15.95 -15.92
C ALA A 368 -4.10 -15.40 -15.58
N ASN A 369 -3.76 -15.33 -14.31
CA ASN A 369 -2.44 -14.91 -13.92
C ASN A 369 -1.43 -16.05 -14.16
N ARG A 370 -0.69 -15.96 -15.26
CA ARG A 370 0.37 -16.90 -15.63
C ARG A 370 1.73 -16.51 -15.04
N THR A 371 1.79 -15.30 -14.53
CA THR A 371 2.99 -14.71 -13.93
C THR A 371 3.22 -15.22 -12.52
N PHE A 372 2.20 -15.17 -11.67
CA PHE A 372 2.26 -15.59 -10.28
C PHE A 372 1.63 -16.96 -10.02
N GLY A 373 0.87 -17.48 -11.00
CA GLY A 373 0.16 -18.75 -10.92
C GLY A 373 -1.36 -18.59 -10.84
N ALA A 374 -2.06 -19.67 -11.18
CA ALA A 374 -3.52 -19.69 -11.29
C ALA A 374 -4.26 -19.39 -9.96
N VAL A 375 -3.57 -19.56 -8.82
CA VAL A 375 -4.09 -19.21 -7.49
C VAL A 375 -4.18 -17.71 -7.27
N THR A 376 -3.48 -16.90 -8.07
CA THR A 376 -3.53 -15.44 -8.04
C THR A 376 -4.61 -14.95 -8.98
N THR A 377 -5.74 -14.51 -8.46
CA THR A 377 -6.94 -14.19 -9.24
C THR A 377 -7.27 -12.70 -9.32
N VAL A 378 -6.57 -11.87 -8.53
CA VAL A 378 -6.82 -10.42 -8.40
C VAL A 378 -6.23 -9.64 -9.56
N THR A 379 -6.90 -8.56 -9.97
CA THR A 379 -6.51 -7.73 -11.11
C THR A 379 -5.15 -7.05 -10.92
N GLY A 380 -4.89 -6.50 -9.74
CA GLY A 380 -3.68 -5.70 -9.47
C GLY A 380 -2.36 -6.47 -9.57
N LEU A 381 -2.42 -7.80 -9.67
CA LEU A 381 -1.24 -8.66 -9.81
C LEU A 381 -1.04 -9.19 -11.24
N LEU A 382 -1.79 -8.69 -12.22
CA LEU A 382 -1.52 -8.98 -13.64
C LEU A 382 -0.27 -8.23 -14.09
N ALA A 383 0.64 -8.93 -14.76
CA ALA A 383 1.84 -8.37 -15.36
C ALA A 383 1.67 -8.18 -16.86
N GLY A 384 2.52 -7.39 -17.52
CA GLY A 384 2.43 -7.13 -18.95
C GLY A 384 2.38 -8.39 -19.82
N ARG A 385 3.13 -9.43 -19.45
CA ARG A 385 3.10 -10.71 -20.15
C ARG A 385 1.76 -11.46 -20.06
N ASP A 386 0.96 -11.23 -19.01
CA ASP A 386 -0.35 -11.85 -18.87
C ASP A 386 -1.32 -11.29 -19.92
N PHE A 387 -1.21 -10.00 -20.25
CA PHE A 387 -1.95 -9.38 -21.35
C PHE A 387 -1.48 -9.88 -22.70
N LEU A 388 -0.17 -9.86 -22.97
CA LEU A 388 0.42 -10.21 -24.26
C LEU A 388 0.22 -11.68 -24.66
N THR A 389 0.08 -12.58 -23.70
CA THR A 389 -0.09 -14.01 -23.97
C THR A 389 -1.55 -14.44 -24.10
N GLN A 390 -2.51 -13.56 -23.80
CA GLN A 390 -3.93 -13.90 -23.74
C GLN A 390 -4.83 -12.99 -24.58
N ILE A 391 -4.27 -11.91 -25.14
CA ILE A 391 -4.96 -11.00 -26.06
C ILE A 391 -4.21 -11.00 -27.38
N ALA A 392 -4.92 -11.24 -28.49
CA ALA A 392 -4.30 -11.28 -29.80
C ALA A 392 -4.07 -9.85 -30.36
N PRO A 393 -3.00 -9.63 -31.14
CA PRO A 393 -2.78 -8.34 -31.81
C PRO A 393 -3.96 -7.98 -32.73
N GLY A 394 -4.50 -6.75 -32.59
CA GLY A 394 -5.62 -6.25 -33.38
C GLY A 394 -6.99 -6.87 -33.03
N GLU A 395 -7.10 -7.60 -31.92
CA GLU A 395 -8.35 -8.23 -31.48
C GLU A 395 -9.47 -7.22 -31.20
N ALA A 396 -9.10 -6.01 -30.76
CA ALA A 396 -10.01 -4.89 -30.50
C ALA A 396 -9.42 -3.57 -31.01
N ASP A 397 -10.21 -2.52 -30.96
CA ASP A 397 -9.76 -1.16 -31.28
C ASP A 397 -9.21 -0.48 -30.03
N LEU A 398 -9.71 -0.87 -28.84
CA LEU A 398 -9.32 -0.34 -27.54
C LEU A 398 -9.23 -1.46 -26.49
N LEU A 399 -8.11 -1.51 -25.78
CA LEU A 399 -7.92 -2.28 -24.55
C LEU A 399 -7.93 -1.32 -23.37
N LEU A 400 -8.80 -1.56 -22.41
CA LEU A 400 -8.80 -0.87 -21.13
C LEU A 400 -8.19 -1.76 -20.05
N VAL A 401 -7.22 -1.21 -19.34
CA VAL A 401 -6.55 -1.85 -18.21
C VAL A 401 -6.89 -1.14 -16.91
N SER A 402 -6.97 -1.87 -15.81
CA SER A 402 -7.17 -1.26 -14.50
C SER A 402 -5.95 -0.42 -14.08
N PRO A 403 -6.12 0.74 -13.48
CA PRO A 403 -5.00 1.49 -12.90
C PRO A 403 -4.22 0.69 -11.86
N ASN A 404 -4.85 -0.28 -11.19
CA ASN A 404 -4.23 -1.11 -10.16
C ASN A 404 -3.12 -2.05 -10.67
N VAL A 405 -2.98 -2.24 -11.99
CA VAL A 405 -1.87 -3.04 -12.57
C VAL A 405 -0.58 -2.23 -12.74
N LEU A 406 -0.66 -0.90 -12.56
CA LEU A 406 0.44 0.03 -12.81
C LEU A 406 1.19 0.39 -11.52
N LYS A 407 2.47 0.69 -11.68
CA LYS A 407 3.21 1.38 -10.63
C LYS A 407 2.66 2.79 -10.49
N TYR A 408 2.40 3.19 -9.27
CA TYR A 408 1.90 4.50 -8.91
C TYR A 408 2.60 5.66 -9.67
N GLY A 409 1.80 6.57 -10.23
CA GLY A 409 2.29 7.74 -10.98
C GLY A 409 3.01 7.43 -12.30
N THR A 410 2.97 6.18 -12.78
CA THR A 410 3.65 5.76 -14.00
C THR A 410 2.76 4.85 -14.86
N GLU A 411 3.16 4.62 -16.11
CA GLU A 411 2.56 3.62 -17.00
C GLU A 411 3.29 2.26 -16.96
N THR A 412 3.99 1.93 -15.87
CA THR A 412 4.84 0.73 -15.76
C THR A 412 4.12 -0.39 -15.01
N LEU A 413 4.06 -1.57 -15.61
CA LEU A 413 3.51 -2.79 -15.03
C LEU A 413 4.52 -3.48 -14.07
N LEU A 414 4.10 -4.60 -13.45
CA LEU A 414 4.92 -5.32 -12.47
C LEU A 414 6.22 -5.87 -13.03
N ASP A 415 6.24 -6.27 -14.30
CA ASP A 415 7.36 -6.87 -15.02
C ASP A 415 8.19 -5.86 -15.82
N ASP A 416 8.19 -4.59 -15.41
CA ASP A 416 8.87 -3.44 -16.02
C ASP A 416 8.44 -3.12 -17.46
N ARG A 417 7.45 -3.80 -18.00
CA ARG A 417 6.82 -3.41 -19.25
C ARG A 417 5.98 -2.15 -19.07
N THR A 418 5.84 -1.38 -20.14
CA THR A 418 5.02 -0.17 -20.15
C THR A 418 3.73 -0.37 -20.94
N LEU A 419 2.78 0.56 -20.79
CA LEU A 419 1.59 0.56 -21.65
C LEU A 419 1.97 0.75 -23.14
N ASP A 420 3.05 1.48 -23.44
CA ASP A 420 3.55 1.62 -24.79
C ASP A 420 4.05 0.29 -25.37
N ASP A 421 4.65 -0.58 -24.56
CA ASP A 421 5.00 -1.93 -24.98
C ASP A 421 3.74 -2.72 -25.33
N LEU A 422 2.68 -2.63 -24.53
CA LEU A 422 1.40 -3.27 -24.85
C LEU A 422 0.79 -2.70 -26.13
N ARG A 423 0.78 -1.37 -26.33
CA ARG A 423 0.29 -0.71 -27.55
C ARG A 423 0.99 -1.23 -28.79
N ARG A 424 2.32 -1.32 -28.72
CA ARG A 424 3.16 -1.79 -29.84
C ARG A 424 2.93 -3.27 -30.16
N GLU A 425 2.95 -4.14 -29.14
CA GLU A 425 2.88 -5.59 -29.34
C GLU A 425 1.46 -6.05 -29.69
N LEU A 426 0.44 -5.46 -29.05
CA LEU A 426 -0.97 -5.79 -29.32
C LEU A 426 -1.55 -5.06 -30.55
N ARG A 427 -0.85 -4.06 -31.11
CA ARG A 427 -1.28 -3.28 -32.28
C ARG A 427 -2.71 -2.71 -32.11
N MET A 428 -3.01 -2.18 -30.94
CA MET A 428 -4.27 -1.53 -30.60
C MET A 428 -4.04 -0.40 -29.61
N ARG A 429 -5.04 0.46 -29.43
CA ARG A 429 -5.01 1.46 -28.36
C ARG A 429 -5.06 0.75 -27.02
N VAL A 430 -4.22 1.16 -26.07
CA VAL A 430 -4.26 0.68 -24.67
C VAL A 430 -4.35 1.92 -23.78
N GLU A 431 -5.40 1.98 -22.99
CA GLU A 431 -5.67 3.10 -22.10
C GLU A 431 -5.97 2.59 -20.68
N VAL A 432 -5.78 3.46 -19.70
CA VAL A 432 -6.13 3.18 -18.32
C VAL A 432 -7.62 3.45 -18.15
N GLY A 433 -8.35 2.47 -17.64
CA GLY A 433 -9.72 2.65 -17.20
C GLY A 433 -9.79 3.48 -15.92
N GLY A 434 -11.01 3.88 -15.52
CA GLY A 434 -11.20 4.65 -14.30
C GLY A 434 -11.01 3.84 -13.01
N THR A 435 -10.85 4.55 -11.91
CA THR A 435 -10.89 3.98 -10.55
C THR A 435 -12.31 3.70 -10.09
N ARG A 436 -13.31 4.28 -10.79
CA ARG A 436 -14.75 4.12 -10.57
C ARG A 436 -15.46 3.70 -11.84
N LEU A 437 -16.59 3.01 -11.70
CA LEU A 437 -17.39 2.52 -12.82
C LEU A 437 -17.80 3.62 -13.79
N GLY A 438 -18.23 4.78 -13.28
CA GLY A 438 -18.60 5.91 -14.11
C GLY A 438 -17.47 6.43 -15.01
N GLU A 439 -16.24 6.47 -14.48
CA GLU A 439 -15.03 6.85 -15.23
C GLU A 439 -14.69 5.80 -16.30
N LEU A 440 -14.77 4.51 -15.95
CA LEU A 440 -14.58 3.43 -16.90
C LEU A 440 -15.58 3.49 -18.06
N VAL A 441 -16.86 3.71 -17.74
CA VAL A 441 -17.91 3.89 -18.76
C VAL A 441 -17.63 5.11 -19.64
N ALA A 442 -17.21 6.24 -19.07
CA ALA A 442 -16.81 7.42 -19.84
C ALA A 442 -15.64 7.11 -20.80
N SER A 443 -14.62 6.37 -20.34
CA SER A 443 -13.50 5.94 -21.18
C SER A 443 -13.94 5.02 -22.32
N ILE A 444 -14.88 4.10 -22.10
CA ILE A 444 -15.47 3.23 -23.12
C ILE A 444 -16.21 4.04 -24.19
N LEU A 445 -16.96 5.06 -23.77
CA LEU A 445 -17.78 5.88 -24.67
C LEU A 445 -16.98 6.97 -25.41
N GLY A 446 -15.67 7.07 -25.19
CA GLY A 446 -14.79 8.04 -25.85
C GLY A 446 -14.91 9.44 -25.28
N GLY A 447 -15.41 9.59 -24.05
CA GLY A 447 -15.38 10.85 -23.31
C GLY A 447 -13.95 11.30 -23.06
N GLU A 448 -13.68 12.61 -23.08
CA GLU A 448 -12.38 13.23 -22.76
C GLU A 448 -12.04 13.16 -21.25
N GLY A 449 -12.28 12.01 -20.64
CA GLY A 449 -11.81 11.71 -19.31
C GLY A 449 -10.65 10.73 -19.42
N ARG A 450 -9.43 11.19 -19.74
CA ARG A 450 -8.25 10.41 -19.33
C ARG A 450 -8.38 10.23 -17.83
N ALA A 451 -8.66 9.00 -17.41
CA ALA A 451 -8.55 8.66 -16.00
C ALA A 451 -7.14 9.10 -15.58
N ALA A 452 -7.06 10.06 -14.67
CA ALA A 452 -5.79 10.46 -14.12
C ALA A 452 -5.15 9.18 -13.56
N LEU A 453 -3.88 8.98 -13.85
CA LEU A 453 -3.10 7.92 -13.17
C LEU A 453 -3.40 8.08 -11.68
N PRO A 454 -3.68 6.97 -10.96
CA PRO A 454 -4.08 7.07 -9.57
C PRO A 454 -3.05 7.92 -8.83
N GLN A 455 -3.45 9.11 -8.47
CA GLN A 455 -2.70 9.93 -7.53
C GLN A 455 -3.23 9.48 -6.17
N PHE A 456 -2.52 8.60 -5.47
CA PHE A 456 -2.70 8.48 -4.03
C PHE A 456 -2.37 9.86 -3.45
N GLY A 457 -3.35 10.70 -3.41
CA GLY A 457 -3.36 11.75 -2.42
C GLY A 457 -3.48 10.98 -1.12
N PHE A 458 -2.43 11.04 -0.27
CA PHE A 458 -2.62 10.78 1.13
C PHE A 458 -3.89 11.54 1.50
N SER A 459 -4.93 10.81 1.87
CA SER A 459 -5.97 11.39 2.68
C SER A 459 -5.24 11.80 3.96
N THR A 460 -4.66 12.99 3.95
CA THR A 460 -4.52 13.73 5.17
C THR A 460 -5.94 13.77 5.68
N HIS A 461 -6.27 12.86 6.61
CA HIS A 461 -7.46 13.02 7.39
C HIS A 461 -7.38 14.45 7.88
N ALA A 462 -8.25 15.28 7.31
CA ALA A 462 -8.43 16.64 7.77
C ALA A 462 -8.58 16.51 9.29
N VAL A 463 -7.58 16.98 9.98
CA VAL A 463 -7.69 17.27 11.41
C VAL A 463 -8.93 18.15 11.46
N LYS A 464 -10.04 17.58 11.93
CA LYS A 464 -11.22 18.37 12.25
C LYS A 464 -10.71 19.37 13.25
N GLU A 465 -10.55 20.61 12.78
CA GLU A 465 -10.42 21.74 13.67
C GLU A 465 -11.59 21.64 14.65
N GLY A 466 -11.24 21.23 15.86
CA GLY A 466 -12.15 21.28 16.97
C GLY A 466 -12.54 22.73 17.16
N SER A 467 -13.74 23.08 16.67
CA SER A 467 -14.39 24.31 17.06
C SER A 467 -14.48 24.33 18.58
N GLY A 468 -13.56 25.06 19.19
CA GLY A 468 -13.70 25.46 20.57
C GLY A 468 -14.94 26.33 20.71
N GLN A 469 -15.89 25.85 21.47
CA GLN A 469 -16.83 26.68 22.22
C GLN A 469 -17.28 25.91 23.46
N HIS A 470 -16.92 26.50 24.58
CA HIS A 470 -17.32 26.33 26.01
C HIS A 470 -16.58 25.28 26.82
#